data_229680e2f00fecc1f1615f588534a470
#
_entry.id   229680e2f00fecc1f1615f588534a470
#
_cell.length_a   1.000
_cell.length_b   1.000
_cell.length_c   1.000
_cell.angle_alpha   90.00
_cell.angle_beta   90.00
_cell.angle_gamma   90.00
#
_symmetry.space_group_name_H-M   'P 1'
#
loop_
_entity.id
_entity.type
_entity.pdbx_description
1 polymer ?
#
loop_
_entity_poly.entity_id
_entity_poly.type
_entity_poly.pdbx_seq_one_letter_code
_entity_poly.pdbx_strand_id
1 'polypeptide(L)'
;MTGLIQLSQLKHYLNDRSRDELIAEIGALFARFPVVKEYYEVKITPEGLQRSFAKHKQIISNEFFPERGFAKARLSIAKKAITDFGRLSSSPEYLADLTLFFVEMGIEFTMTYGDMDEAFYRSMEGMYSRALEFIFDNNLVPQFIDRCESVISKTVNIGWLFNENISEIHREYFNR
;
A
#
# COMPACT_ATOMS: atom_id res chain seq x y z
N MET A 1 22.18 7.69 -29.33
CA MET A 1 21.38 7.25 -28.17
C MET A 1 21.20 8.46 -27.29
N THR A 2 20.01 9.07 -27.32
CA THR A 2 19.65 10.20 -26.46
C THR A 2 19.47 9.66 -25.05
N GLY A 3 20.47 9.87 -24.18
CA GLY A 3 20.41 9.47 -22.78
C GLY A 3 19.25 10.17 -22.09
N LEU A 4 18.50 9.41 -21.27
CA LEU A 4 17.49 9.98 -20.39
C LEU A 4 18.13 11.02 -19.48
N ILE A 5 17.47 12.17 -19.30
CA ILE A 5 17.93 13.23 -18.40
C ILE A 5 18.06 12.69 -16.97
N GLN A 6 19.16 12.98 -16.32
CA GLN A 6 19.40 12.59 -14.93
C GLN A 6 18.91 13.66 -13.94
N LEU A 7 18.64 13.27 -12.70
CA LEU A 7 18.21 14.19 -11.64
C LEU A 7 19.19 15.35 -11.41
N SER A 8 20.49 15.12 -11.58
CA SER A 8 21.52 16.16 -11.48
C SER A 8 21.36 17.25 -12.53
N GLN A 9 21.04 16.86 -13.77
CA GLN A 9 20.78 17.81 -14.86
C GLN A 9 19.48 18.60 -14.63
N LEU A 10 18.45 17.95 -14.12
CA LEU A 10 17.22 18.63 -13.71
C LEU A 10 17.50 19.64 -12.60
N LYS A 11 18.25 19.25 -11.56
CA LYS A 11 18.62 20.18 -10.46
C LYS A 11 19.40 21.38 -10.97
N HIS A 12 20.34 21.18 -11.91
CA HIS A 12 21.09 22.29 -12.52
C HIS A 12 20.14 23.24 -13.26
N TYR A 13 19.26 22.71 -14.11
CA TYR A 13 18.25 23.50 -14.82
C TYR A 13 17.35 24.30 -13.86
N LEU A 14 16.91 23.69 -12.74
CA LEU A 14 16.04 24.35 -11.77
C LEU A 14 16.76 25.44 -10.95
N ASN A 15 18.07 25.29 -10.68
CA ASN A 15 18.84 26.27 -9.92
C ASN A 15 18.97 27.62 -10.67
N ASP A 16 18.88 27.60 -12.02
CA ASP A 16 18.96 28.82 -12.86
C ASP A 16 17.60 29.51 -13.01
N ARG A 17 16.55 29.03 -12.30
CA ARG A 17 15.18 29.58 -12.36
C ARG A 17 14.89 30.48 -11.16
N SER A 18 14.17 31.55 -11.42
CA SER A 18 13.59 32.36 -10.35
C SER A 18 12.47 31.59 -9.63
N ARG A 19 12.12 32.04 -8.41
CA ARG A 19 11.00 31.47 -7.66
C ARG A 19 9.69 31.52 -8.46
N ASP A 20 9.44 32.61 -9.18
CA ASP A 20 8.19 32.81 -9.93
C ASP A 20 8.13 31.85 -11.14
N GLU A 21 9.26 31.63 -11.83
CA GLU A 21 9.36 30.62 -12.89
C GLU A 21 9.13 29.22 -12.37
N LEU A 22 9.69 28.85 -11.20
CA LEU A 22 9.45 27.54 -10.58
C LEU A 22 7.98 27.36 -10.19
N ILE A 23 7.33 28.38 -9.66
CA ILE A 23 5.89 28.34 -9.33
C ILE A 23 5.07 28.17 -10.60
N ALA A 24 5.38 28.88 -11.66
CA ALA A 24 4.68 28.78 -12.95
C ALA A 24 4.86 27.36 -13.56
N GLU A 25 6.08 26.80 -13.51
CA GLU A 25 6.38 25.47 -14.03
C GLU A 25 5.65 24.39 -13.23
N ILE A 26 5.67 24.45 -11.89
CA ILE A 26 4.93 23.52 -11.03
C ILE A 26 3.42 23.65 -11.27
N GLY A 27 2.89 24.86 -11.41
CA GLY A 27 1.50 25.12 -11.75
C GLY A 27 1.09 24.48 -13.10
N ALA A 28 1.96 24.59 -14.09
CA ALA A 28 1.75 23.94 -15.40
C ALA A 28 1.77 22.40 -15.29
N LEU A 29 2.68 21.82 -14.50
CA LEU A 29 2.71 20.38 -14.22
C LEU A 29 1.45 19.92 -13.50
N PHE A 30 0.99 20.67 -12.48
CA PHE A 30 -0.23 20.42 -11.75
C PHE A 30 -1.48 20.41 -12.67
N ALA A 31 -1.57 21.39 -13.57
CA ALA A 31 -2.69 21.48 -14.51
C ALA A 31 -2.69 20.36 -15.56
N ARG A 32 -1.49 19.92 -15.99
CA ARG A 32 -1.33 18.98 -17.10
C ARG A 32 -1.34 17.51 -16.69
N PHE A 33 -0.82 17.18 -15.49
CA PHE A 33 -0.59 15.80 -15.08
C PHE A 33 -1.44 15.43 -13.85
N PRO A 34 -2.42 14.52 -13.98
CA PRO A 34 -3.29 14.12 -12.87
C PRO A 34 -2.52 13.57 -11.66
N VAL A 35 -1.39 12.88 -11.89
CA VAL A 35 -0.55 12.36 -10.81
C VAL A 35 0.11 13.47 -10.00
N VAL A 36 0.51 14.58 -10.63
CA VAL A 36 1.06 15.74 -9.93
C VAL A 36 -0.03 16.45 -9.15
N LYS A 37 -1.23 16.55 -9.71
CA LYS A 37 -2.40 17.09 -9.02
C LYS A 37 -2.71 16.26 -7.77
N GLU A 38 -2.81 14.94 -7.88
CA GLU A 38 -3.06 14.03 -6.76
C GLU A 38 -1.97 14.16 -5.68
N TYR A 39 -0.69 14.25 -6.08
CA TYR A 39 0.43 14.47 -5.15
C TYR A 39 0.24 15.72 -4.30
N TYR A 40 -0.10 16.84 -4.92
CA TYR A 40 -0.30 18.10 -4.19
C TYR A 40 -1.59 18.10 -3.38
N GLU A 41 -2.67 17.47 -3.84
CA GLU A 41 -3.90 17.32 -3.07
C GLU A 41 -3.63 16.53 -1.77
N VAL A 42 -2.91 15.42 -1.87
CA VAL A 42 -2.50 14.61 -0.70
C VAL A 42 -1.63 15.42 0.26
N LYS A 43 -0.73 16.26 -0.26
CA LYS A 43 0.24 17.01 0.54
C LYS A 43 -0.36 18.24 1.23
N ILE A 44 -1.36 18.86 0.62
CA ILE A 44 -1.88 20.17 1.02
C ILE A 44 -3.17 20.05 1.84
N THR A 45 -4.00 19.03 1.57
CA THR A 45 -5.33 18.90 2.18
C THR A 45 -5.54 17.53 2.84
N PRO A 46 -6.11 17.49 4.06
CA PRO A 46 -6.50 16.23 4.70
C PRO A 46 -7.50 15.42 3.86
N GLU A 47 -8.42 16.09 3.18
CA GLU A 47 -9.43 15.48 2.32
C GLU A 47 -8.79 14.84 1.08
N GLY A 48 -7.73 15.43 0.54
CA GLY A 48 -6.95 14.86 -0.56
C GLY A 48 -6.27 13.56 -0.15
N LEU A 49 -5.67 13.53 1.05
CA LEU A 49 -5.08 12.33 1.62
C LEU A 49 -6.13 11.22 1.80
N GLN A 50 -7.28 11.53 2.41
CA GLN A 50 -8.36 10.56 2.63
C GLN A 50 -8.93 10.02 1.31
N ARG A 51 -9.16 10.87 0.31
CA ARG A 51 -9.63 10.45 -1.02
C ARG A 51 -8.63 9.51 -1.71
N SER A 52 -7.35 9.86 -1.67
CA SER A 52 -6.29 9.03 -2.26
C SER A 52 -6.19 7.68 -1.53
N PHE A 53 -6.25 7.67 -0.20
CA PHE A 53 -6.28 6.45 0.59
C PHE A 53 -7.48 5.55 0.22
N ALA A 54 -8.70 6.10 0.22
CA ALA A 54 -9.92 5.38 -0.15
C ALA A 54 -9.84 4.81 -1.57
N LYS A 55 -9.31 5.57 -2.53
CA LYS A 55 -9.07 5.12 -3.91
C LYS A 55 -8.15 3.91 -3.98
N HIS A 56 -7.01 3.95 -3.26
CA HIS A 56 -6.05 2.85 -3.28
C HIS A 56 -6.59 1.62 -2.53
N LYS A 57 -7.33 1.82 -1.45
CA LYS A 57 -8.06 0.75 -0.75
C LYS A 57 -9.09 0.07 -1.66
N GLN A 58 -9.82 0.85 -2.46
CA GLN A 58 -10.77 0.33 -3.45
C GLN A 58 -10.08 -0.47 -4.57
N ILE A 59 -8.89 -0.03 -5.03
CA ILE A 59 -8.11 -0.80 -6.02
C ILE A 59 -7.74 -2.17 -5.45
N ILE A 60 -7.29 -2.24 -4.19
CA ILE A 60 -6.98 -3.50 -3.51
C ILE A 60 -8.23 -4.37 -3.41
N SER A 61 -9.32 -3.83 -2.88
CA SER A 61 -10.59 -4.55 -2.72
C SER A 61 -11.11 -5.13 -4.04
N ASN A 62 -11.05 -4.35 -5.12
CA ASN A 62 -11.55 -4.77 -6.44
C ASN A 62 -10.77 -5.92 -7.07
N GLU A 63 -9.53 -6.17 -6.67
CA GLU A 63 -8.79 -7.34 -7.16
C GLU A 63 -9.31 -8.64 -6.53
N PHE A 64 -9.76 -8.58 -5.27
CA PHE A 64 -10.29 -9.72 -4.55
C PHE A 64 -11.82 -9.84 -4.67
N PHE A 65 -12.53 -8.72 -4.54
CA PHE A 65 -13.99 -8.68 -4.52
C PHE A 65 -14.51 -7.52 -5.39
N PRO A 66 -14.50 -7.69 -6.72
CA PRO A 66 -14.99 -6.65 -7.62
C PRO A 66 -16.52 -6.51 -7.54
N GLU A 67 -17.03 -5.28 -7.65
CA GLU A 67 -18.48 -5.03 -7.70
C GLU A 67 -19.15 -5.68 -8.92
N ARG A 68 -18.41 -5.89 -10.00
CA ARG A 68 -18.90 -6.51 -11.25
C ARG A 68 -17.85 -7.46 -11.81
N GLY A 69 -18.30 -8.59 -12.35
CA GLY A 69 -17.45 -9.61 -12.96
C GLY A 69 -16.84 -10.58 -11.93
N PHE A 70 -15.80 -11.27 -12.35
CA PHE A 70 -15.13 -12.26 -11.51
C PHE A 70 -13.88 -11.69 -10.86
N ALA A 71 -13.64 -12.09 -9.62
CA ALA A 71 -12.40 -11.80 -8.91
C ALA A 71 -11.21 -12.37 -9.68
N LYS A 72 -10.12 -11.59 -9.78
CA LYS A 72 -8.91 -11.99 -10.50
C LYS A 72 -7.74 -12.21 -9.55
N ALA A 73 -7.82 -11.69 -8.34
CA ALA A 73 -6.80 -11.75 -7.29
C ALA A 73 -5.38 -11.44 -7.84
N ARG A 74 -5.26 -10.41 -8.68
CA ARG A 74 -3.99 -9.98 -9.26
C ARG A 74 -3.15 -9.27 -8.21
N LEU A 75 -2.45 -10.05 -7.39
CA LEU A 75 -1.67 -9.56 -6.26
C LEU A 75 -0.67 -8.46 -6.63
N SER A 76 -0.12 -8.50 -7.85
CA SER A 76 0.80 -7.48 -8.35
C SER A 76 0.13 -6.10 -8.48
N ILE A 77 -1.14 -6.03 -8.89
CA ILE A 77 -1.91 -4.78 -9.00
C ILE A 77 -2.25 -4.25 -7.61
N ALA A 78 -2.73 -5.12 -6.71
CA ALA A 78 -3.03 -4.74 -5.34
C ALA A 78 -1.78 -4.25 -4.58
N LYS A 79 -0.64 -4.93 -4.71
CA LYS A 79 0.65 -4.48 -4.15
C LYS A 79 1.13 -3.17 -4.77
N LYS A 80 0.92 -3.00 -6.09
CA LYS A 80 1.25 -1.74 -6.77
C LYS A 80 0.45 -0.58 -6.20
N ALA A 81 -0.83 -0.76 -5.86
CA ALA A 81 -1.64 0.29 -5.25
C ALA A 81 -1.02 0.77 -3.92
N ILE A 82 -0.52 -0.13 -3.07
CA ILE A 82 0.18 0.23 -1.83
C ILE A 82 1.45 1.03 -2.13
N THR A 83 2.24 0.58 -3.10
CA THR A 83 3.48 1.26 -3.50
C THR A 83 3.20 2.64 -4.09
N ASP A 84 2.18 2.78 -4.93
CA ASP A 84 1.81 4.04 -5.55
C ASP A 84 1.29 5.05 -4.50
N PHE A 85 0.50 4.58 -3.51
CA PHE A 85 0.09 5.42 -2.38
C PHE A 85 1.31 5.88 -1.56
N GLY A 86 2.27 4.99 -1.28
CA GLY A 86 3.50 5.34 -0.56
C GLY A 86 4.38 6.37 -1.26
N ARG A 87 4.23 6.56 -2.59
CA ARG A 87 4.88 7.65 -3.32
C ARG A 87 4.16 8.99 -3.17
N LEU A 88 2.87 8.97 -2.84
CA LEU A 88 2.06 10.17 -2.64
C LEU A 88 2.10 10.64 -1.18
N SER A 89 2.11 9.70 -0.24
CA SER A 89 2.09 9.97 1.18
C SER A 89 3.12 9.11 1.92
N SER A 90 3.85 9.73 2.83
CA SER A 90 4.76 9.04 3.76
C SER A 90 4.12 8.74 5.11
N SER A 91 2.78 8.85 5.25
CA SER A 91 2.09 8.55 6.50
C SER A 91 2.19 7.05 6.81
N PRO A 92 2.89 6.65 7.90
CA PRO A 92 3.07 5.24 8.23
C PRO A 92 1.75 4.56 8.62
N GLU A 93 0.84 5.30 9.24
CA GLU A 93 -0.49 4.79 9.64
C GLU A 93 -1.30 4.31 8.42
N TYR A 94 -1.40 5.13 7.37
CA TYR A 94 -2.12 4.76 6.16
C TYR A 94 -1.43 3.64 5.38
N LEU A 95 -0.10 3.59 5.40
CA LEU A 95 0.67 2.51 4.77
C LEU A 95 0.49 1.18 5.53
N ALA A 96 0.51 1.22 6.85
CA ALA A 96 0.20 0.06 7.69
C ALA A 96 -1.22 -0.45 7.42
N ASP A 97 -2.22 0.46 7.37
CA ASP A 97 -3.61 0.11 7.08
C ASP A 97 -3.75 -0.57 5.70
N LEU A 98 -3.22 0.04 4.62
CA LEU A 98 -3.32 -0.55 3.28
C LEU A 98 -2.62 -1.91 3.18
N THR A 99 -1.46 -2.05 3.85
CA THR A 99 -0.68 -3.29 3.81
C THR A 99 -1.39 -4.41 4.58
N LEU A 100 -1.94 -4.10 5.76
CA LEU A 100 -2.72 -5.05 6.54
C LEU A 100 -4.06 -5.38 5.84
N PHE A 101 -4.73 -4.38 5.27
CA PHE A 101 -5.96 -4.57 4.49
C PHE A 101 -5.76 -5.51 3.30
N PHE A 102 -4.62 -5.45 2.62
CA PHE A 102 -4.29 -6.41 1.55
C PHE A 102 -4.28 -7.86 2.08
N VAL A 103 -3.71 -8.10 3.26
CA VAL A 103 -3.67 -9.43 3.89
C VAL A 103 -5.08 -9.88 4.29
N GLU A 104 -5.85 -8.98 4.91
CA GLU A 104 -7.24 -9.25 5.29
C GLU A 104 -8.11 -9.64 4.09
N MET A 105 -7.97 -8.93 2.96
CA MET A 105 -8.68 -9.26 1.71
C MET A 105 -8.24 -10.61 1.14
N GLY A 106 -6.96 -10.95 1.22
CA GLY A 106 -6.45 -12.25 0.78
C GLY A 106 -6.99 -13.42 1.63
N ILE A 107 -7.06 -13.24 2.95
CA ILE A 107 -7.65 -14.23 3.87
C ILE A 107 -9.15 -14.42 3.58
N GLU A 108 -9.90 -13.33 3.45
CA GLU A 108 -11.32 -13.37 3.14
C GLU A 108 -11.58 -14.02 1.77
N PHE A 109 -10.70 -13.78 0.81
CA PHE A 109 -10.74 -14.40 -0.51
C PHE A 109 -10.59 -15.92 -0.42
N THR A 110 -9.61 -16.42 0.34
CA THR A 110 -9.41 -17.85 0.60
C THR A 110 -10.62 -18.46 1.31
N MET A 111 -11.17 -17.79 2.32
CA MET A 111 -12.34 -18.26 3.04
C MET A 111 -13.59 -18.35 2.15
N THR A 112 -13.67 -17.47 1.15
CA THR A 112 -14.84 -17.40 0.24
C THR A 112 -14.74 -18.40 -0.92
N TYR A 113 -13.55 -18.56 -1.50
CA TYR A 113 -13.36 -19.31 -2.75
C TYR A 113 -12.59 -20.62 -2.56
N GLY A 114 -12.09 -20.91 -1.37
CA GLY A 114 -11.29 -22.07 -1.05
C GLY A 114 -9.79 -21.82 -1.14
N ASP A 115 -9.02 -22.87 -0.88
CA ASP A 115 -7.56 -22.82 -0.84
C ASP A 115 -6.94 -22.35 -2.16
N MET A 116 -5.93 -21.51 -2.01
CA MET A 116 -5.11 -20.97 -3.11
C MET A 116 -3.78 -21.74 -3.20
N ASP A 117 -2.92 -21.33 -4.13
CA ASP A 117 -1.59 -21.92 -4.27
C ASP A 117 -0.59 -21.35 -3.23
N GLU A 118 0.54 -22.03 -3.08
CA GLU A 118 1.61 -21.66 -2.16
C GLU A 118 2.16 -20.26 -2.42
N ALA A 119 2.23 -19.81 -3.69
CA ALA A 119 2.74 -18.48 -4.04
C ALA A 119 1.81 -17.36 -3.54
N PHE A 120 0.49 -17.64 -3.52
CA PHE A 120 -0.48 -16.73 -2.94
C PHE A 120 -0.23 -16.56 -1.43
N TYR A 121 -0.09 -17.66 -0.68
CA TYR A 121 0.13 -17.60 0.76
C TYR A 121 1.47 -16.96 1.13
N ARG A 122 2.56 -17.30 0.47
CA ARG A 122 3.85 -16.58 0.65
C ARG A 122 3.72 -15.07 0.42
N SER A 123 2.86 -14.68 -0.53
CA SER A 123 2.60 -13.25 -0.76
C SER A 123 1.86 -12.59 0.41
N MET A 124 0.90 -13.29 1.04
CA MET A 124 0.19 -12.81 2.23
C MET A 124 1.14 -12.73 3.43
N GLU A 125 1.95 -13.76 3.67
CA GLU A 125 2.97 -13.80 4.72
C GLU A 125 3.96 -12.63 4.63
N GLY A 126 4.53 -12.41 3.44
CA GLY A 126 5.45 -11.30 3.21
C GLY A 126 4.81 -9.92 3.40
N MET A 127 3.54 -9.77 3.04
CA MET A 127 2.81 -8.52 3.25
C MET A 127 2.39 -8.34 4.71
N TYR A 128 2.10 -9.42 5.44
CA TYR A 128 1.83 -9.36 6.88
C TYR A 128 3.08 -8.94 7.66
N SER A 129 4.23 -9.57 7.39
CA SER A 129 5.52 -9.15 7.97
C SER A 129 5.80 -7.66 7.72
N ARG A 130 5.58 -7.19 6.49
CA ARG A 130 5.74 -5.78 6.14
C ARG A 130 4.75 -4.86 6.88
N ALA A 131 3.50 -5.30 7.08
CA ALA A 131 2.53 -4.53 7.86
C ALA A 131 2.99 -4.39 9.32
N LEU A 132 3.47 -5.49 9.92
CA LEU A 132 4.00 -5.48 11.28
C LEU A 132 5.25 -4.59 11.40
N GLU A 133 6.17 -4.63 10.43
CA GLU A 133 7.31 -3.72 10.37
C GLU A 133 6.86 -2.25 10.45
N PHE A 134 5.92 -1.82 9.59
CA PHE A 134 5.36 -0.46 9.66
C PHE A 134 4.71 -0.14 10.99
N ILE A 135 3.95 -1.09 11.56
CA ILE A 135 3.25 -0.91 12.83
C ILE A 135 4.23 -0.73 13.99
N PHE A 136 5.24 -1.58 14.07
CA PHE A 136 6.21 -1.54 15.17
C PHE A 136 7.20 -0.37 15.06
N ASP A 137 7.76 -0.13 13.88
CA ASP A 137 8.73 0.95 13.64
C ASP A 137 8.12 2.34 13.87
N ASN A 138 6.81 2.47 13.79
CA ASN A 138 6.11 3.75 13.97
C ASN A 138 5.23 3.83 15.23
N ASN A 139 5.37 2.87 16.16
CA ASN A 139 4.61 2.83 17.43
C ASN A 139 3.08 2.81 17.25
N LEU A 140 2.60 2.12 16.23
CA LEU A 140 1.17 2.02 15.86
C LEU A 140 0.46 0.81 16.46
N VAL A 141 1.14 -0.01 17.28
CA VAL A 141 0.60 -1.24 17.87
C VAL A 141 -0.78 -1.03 18.52
N PRO A 142 -1.01 0.00 19.35
CA PRO A 142 -2.32 0.18 20.01
C PRO A 142 -3.48 0.37 19.03
N GLN A 143 -3.21 0.83 17.80
CA GLN A 143 -4.23 1.10 16.78
C GLN A 143 -4.53 -0.13 15.93
N PHE A 144 -3.60 -1.08 15.84
CA PHE A 144 -3.67 -2.21 14.89
C PHE A 144 -3.70 -3.59 15.55
N ILE A 145 -3.50 -3.69 16.88
CA ILE A 145 -3.37 -4.98 17.57
C ILE A 145 -4.57 -5.88 17.34
N ASP A 146 -5.79 -5.37 17.49
CA ASP A 146 -7.03 -6.17 17.32
C ASP A 146 -7.14 -6.74 15.89
N ARG A 147 -6.69 -5.96 14.89
CA ARG A 147 -6.66 -6.42 13.49
C ARG A 147 -5.60 -7.48 13.26
N CYS A 148 -4.42 -7.32 13.86
CA CYS A 148 -3.34 -8.32 13.78
C CYS A 148 -3.76 -9.64 14.42
N GLU A 149 -4.41 -9.61 15.59
CA GLU A 149 -4.97 -10.80 16.25
C GLU A 149 -6.09 -11.44 15.42
N SER A 150 -6.95 -10.62 14.79
CA SER A 150 -7.99 -11.10 13.88
C SER A 150 -7.41 -11.83 12.67
N VAL A 151 -6.27 -11.39 12.13
CA VAL A 151 -5.55 -12.11 11.05
C VAL A 151 -5.20 -13.53 11.50
N ILE A 152 -4.61 -13.69 12.69
CA ILE A 152 -4.25 -15.01 13.23
C ILE A 152 -5.50 -15.90 13.39
N SER A 153 -6.54 -15.36 14.04
CA SER A 153 -7.76 -16.13 14.34
C SER A 153 -8.49 -16.61 13.08
N LYS A 154 -8.50 -15.83 12.02
CA LYS A 154 -9.15 -16.16 10.75
C LYS A 154 -8.39 -17.18 9.90
N THR A 155 -7.10 -17.39 10.15
CA THR A 155 -6.27 -18.33 9.38
C THR A 155 -6.28 -19.76 9.89
N VAL A 156 -6.86 -20.05 11.05
CA VAL A 156 -6.81 -21.36 11.77
C VAL A 156 -7.18 -22.56 10.89
N ASN A 157 -8.10 -22.39 9.94
CA ASN A 157 -8.58 -23.47 9.07
C ASN A 157 -8.07 -23.34 7.62
N ILE A 158 -7.07 -22.51 7.38
CA ILE A 158 -6.47 -22.36 6.05
C ILE A 158 -5.28 -23.33 5.92
N GLY A 159 -5.19 -24.01 4.80
CA GLY A 159 -4.15 -25.00 4.51
C GLY A 159 -2.75 -24.40 4.28
N TRP A 160 -1.83 -25.22 3.76
CA TRP A 160 -0.47 -24.85 3.36
C TRP A 160 0.43 -24.32 4.48
N LEU A 161 0.21 -24.72 5.72
CA LEU A 161 0.91 -24.19 6.91
C LEU A 161 0.78 -22.68 7.07
N PHE A 162 -0.21 -22.09 6.43
CA PHE A 162 -0.37 -20.62 6.41
C PHE A 162 -0.64 -20.05 7.81
N ASN A 163 -1.47 -20.74 8.62
CA ASN A 163 -1.72 -20.30 10.00
C ASN A 163 -0.46 -20.36 10.86
N GLU A 164 0.32 -21.44 10.73
CA GLU A 164 1.58 -21.64 11.45
C GLU A 164 2.57 -20.52 11.11
N ASN A 165 2.77 -20.25 9.81
CA ASN A 165 3.70 -19.24 9.32
C ASN A 165 3.27 -17.82 9.75
N ILE A 166 1.99 -17.47 9.60
CA ILE A 166 1.45 -16.17 10.04
C ILE A 166 1.58 -16.01 11.57
N SER A 167 1.33 -17.07 12.33
CA SER A 167 1.47 -17.08 13.79
C SER A 167 2.92 -16.94 14.24
N GLU A 168 3.87 -17.52 13.50
CA GLU A 168 5.30 -17.37 13.76
C GLU A 168 5.76 -15.93 13.49
N ILE A 169 5.40 -15.38 12.32
CA ILE A 169 5.67 -13.96 11.99
C ILE A 169 5.10 -13.03 13.07
N HIS A 170 3.86 -13.26 13.51
CA HIS A 170 3.24 -12.46 14.57
C HIS A 170 4.06 -12.52 15.88
N ARG A 171 4.43 -13.72 16.32
CA ARG A 171 5.22 -13.92 17.55
C ARG A 171 6.58 -13.26 17.49
N GLU A 172 7.24 -13.24 16.33
CA GLU A 172 8.53 -12.58 16.16
C GLU A 172 8.48 -11.09 16.47
N TYR A 173 7.34 -10.43 16.21
CA TYR A 173 7.16 -8.99 16.48
C TYR A 173 6.64 -8.73 17.89
N PHE A 174 5.66 -9.49 18.36
CA PHE A 174 4.98 -9.22 19.64
C PHE A 174 5.70 -9.79 20.88
N ASN A 175 6.69 -10.67 20.69
CA ASN A 175 7.53 -11.18 21.79
C ASN A 175 8.92 -10.50 21.85
N ARG A 176 9.13 -9.44 21.10
CA ARG A 176 10.33 -8.56 21.21
C ARG A 176 10.14 -7.58 22.36
#